data_7755cd50331f22035be678f989bcbf36
#
_entry.id   7755cd50331f22035be678f989bcbf36
#
_cell.length_a   1.000
_cell.length_b   1.000
_cell.length_c   1.000
_cell.angle_alpha   90.00
_cell.angle_beta   90.00
_cell.angle_gamma   90.00
#
_symmetry.space_group_name_H-M   'P 1'
#
loop_
_entity.id
_entity.type
_entity.pdbx_description
1 polymer ?
#
loop_
_entity_poly.entity_id
_entity_poly.type
_entity_poly.pdbx_seq_one_letter_code
_entity_poly.pdbx_strand_id
1 'polypeptide(L)'
;MNYTQNYQLNQWDATDRVLRTDFNSDNQKIDAALKNAADAVAAEAAARAAGDVYVKLLDVTLESELQKWDVDVSAIDLAQYQKLLMYPHLKGNNDQWVYLRLNGVTSGYASPNNATDSCGNIPMNNEIGRQNFGVCEFTFLPELPNLYVVQIGVTTPTSMPGQRGYRCPPLSSGVTHLNTLNFWFDSSNYHLLPGSNVQVYGLRK
;
A
#
# COMPACT_ATOMS: atom_id res chain seq x y z
N MET A 1 -10.00 32.57 47.47
CA MET A 1 -10.22 31.48 46.51
C MET A 1 -9.72 31.92 45.12
N ASN A 2 -8.76 31.20 44.57
CA ASN A 2 -8.13 31.49 43.29
C ASN A 2 -8.56 30.43 42.24
N TYR A 3 -8.16 30.63 40.99
CA TYR A 3 -8.46 29.69 39.92
C TYR A 3 -7.21 29.35 39.13
N THR A 4 -7.16 28.12 38.62
CA THR A 4 -6.09 27.71 37.70
C THR A 4 -6.19 28.47 36.38
N GLN A 5 -5.05 28.79 35.77
CA GLN A 5 -4.99 29.63 34.57
C GLN A 5 -5.72 29.02 33.37
N ASN A 6 -5.57 27.73 33.11
CA ASN A 6 -6.06 27.09 31.89
C ASN A 6 -7.53 26.66 31.98
N TYR A 7 -7.89 25.95 33.04
CA TYR A 7 -9.21 25.32 33.15
C TYR A 7 -10.12 25.98 34.19
N GLN A 8 -9.65 27.07 34.85
CA GLN A 8 -10.40 27.81 35.85
C GLN A 8 -10.92 26.89 37.00
N LEU A 9 -10.10 25.89 37.35
CA LEU A 9 -10.39 25.03 38.49
C LEU A 9 -10.15 25.77 39.80
N ASN A 10 -10.90 25.44 40.84
CA ASN A 10 -10.75 26.08 42.13
C ASN A 10 -9.37 25.79 42.73
N GLN A 11 -8.71 26.83 43.25
CA GLN A 11 -7.51 26.75 44.07
C GLN A 11 -7.84 27.28 45.46
N TRP A 12 -7.81 26.37 46.44
CA TRP A 12 -8.17 26.69 47.80
C TRP A 12 -6.94 27.10 48.61
N ASP A 13 -7.08 28.16 49.36
CA ASP A 13 -6.14 28.57 50.40
C ASP A 13 -6.47 27.86 51.72
N ALA A 14 -5.52 27.88 52.70
CA ALA A 14 -5.66 27.17 53.97
C ALA A 14 -6.89 27.60 54.80
N THR A 15 -7.42 28.79 54.54
CA THR A 15 -8.58 29.37 55.21
C THR A 15 -9.88 29.22 54.46
N ASP A 16 -9.84 28.70 53.23
CA ASP A 16 -11.02 28.52 52.40
C ASP A 16 -11.86 27.33 52.88
N ARG A 17 -13.17 27.46 52.77
CA ARG A 17 -14.11 26.36 52.96
C ARG A 17 -14.31 25.62 51.64
N VAL A 18 -13.86 24.37 51.57
CA VAL A 18 -14.07 23.51 50.42
C VAL A 18 -15.53 23.02 50.41
N LEU A 19 -16.27 23.32 49.35
CA LEU A 19 -17.64 22.87 49.14
C LEU A 19 -17.72 21.73 48.11
N ARG A 20 -18.64 20.80 48.36
CA ARG A 20 -18.90 19.72 47.40
C ARG A 20 -19.33 20.23 46.00
N THR A 21 -20.03 21.38 45.98
CA THR A 21 -20.44 22.06 44.76
C THR A 21 -19.26 22.52 43.92
N ASP A 22 -18.20 23.01 44.57
CA ASP A 22 -16.98 23.47 43.89
C ASP A 22 -16.22 22.28 43.25
N PHE A 23 -16.13 21.17 43.99
CA PHE A 23 -15.57 19.93 43.49
C PHE A 23 -16.33 19.39 42.27
N ASN A 24 -17.66 19.36 42.35
CA ASN A 24 -18.50 18.91 41.24
C ASN A 24 -18.36 19.83 40.03
N SER A 25 -18.25 21.13 40.23
CA SER A 25 -18.00 22.10 39.16
C SER A 25 -16.64 21.86 38.48
N ASP A 26 -15.59 21.61 39.24
CA ASP A 26 -14.26 21.31 38.72
C ASP A 26 -14.23 19.99 37.95
N ASN A 27 -14.89 18.95 38.46
CA ASN A 27 -15.03 17.67 37.76
C ASN A 27 -15.76 17.85 36.41
N GLN A 28 -16.82 18.67 36.36
CA GLN A 28 -17.51 18.95 35.07
C GLN A 28 -16.60 19.69 34.08
N LYS A 29 -15.79 20.65 34.54
CA LYS A 29 -14.82 21.35 33.68
C LYS A 29 -13.76 20.40 33.15
N ILE A 30 -13.24 19.50 34.01
CA ILE A 30 -12.25 18.48 33.61
C ILE A 30 -12.84 17.52 32.58
N ASP A 31 -14.04 16.98 32.85
CA ASP A 31 -14.74 16.06 31.96
C ASP A 31 -14.96 16.69 30.58
N ALA A 32 -15.47 17.93 30.56
CA ALA A 32 -15.65 18.68 29.31
C ALA A 32 -14.33 18.92 28.55
N ALA A 33 -13.26 19.27 29.27
CA ALA A 33 -11.95 19.48 28.66
C ALA A 33 -11.35 18.20 28.07
N LEU A 34 -11.49 17.07 28.76
CA LEU A 34 -11.06 15.75 28.28
C LEU A 34 -11.87 15.31 27.06
N LYS A 35 -13.19 15.53 27.10
CA LYS A 35 -14.06 15.23 25.93
C LYS A 35 -13.66 16.05 24.72
N ASN A 36 -13.45 17.35 24.87
CA ASN A 36 -13.02 18.23 23.79
C ASN A 36 -11.65 17.83 23.21
N ALA A 37 -10.71 17.44 24.07
CA ALA A 37 -9.41 16.95 23.63
C ALA A 37 -9.54 15.64 22.83
N ALA A 38 -10.37 14.71 23.29
CA ALA A 38 -10.64 13.46 22.58
C ALA A 38 -11.29 13.70 21.21
N ASP A 39 -12.28 14.61 21.13
CA ASP A 39 -12.93 14.99 19.89
C ASP A 39 -11.96 15.65 18.91
N ALA A 40 -11.08 16.52 19.39
CA ALA A 40 -10.06 17.17 18.56
C ALA A 40 -9.05 16.16 18.00
N VAL A 41 -8.62 15.17 18.79
CA VAL A 41 -7.75 14.08 18.32
C VAL A 41 -8.44 13.23 17.27
N ALA A 42 -9.72 12.91 17.48
CA ALA A 42 -10.50 12.15 16.48
C ALA A 42 -10.69 12.94 15.19
N ALA A 43 -10.96 14.23 15.27
CA ALA A 43 -11.09 15.10 14.08
C ALA A 43 -9.78 15.22 13.32
N GLU A 44 -8.65 15.39 14.00
CA GLU A 44 -7.32 15.43 13.39
C GLU A 44 -6.97 14.10 12.70
N ALA A 45 -7.27 12.97 13.35
CA ALA A 45 -7.06 11.65 12.75
C ALA A 45 -7.90 11.46 11.48
N ALA A 46 -9.17 11.91 11.50
CA ALA A 46 -10.04 11.88 10.32
C ALA A 46 -9.53 12.80 9.21
N ALA A 47 -9.08 14.01 9.54
CA ALA A 47 -8.53 14.95 8.58
C ALA A 47 -7.26 14.43 7.92
N ARG A 48 -6.36 13.80 8.68
CA ARG A 48 -5.16 13.13 8.15
C ARG A 48 -5.53 12.00 7.21
N ALA A 49 -6.42 11.11 7.64
CA ALA A 49 -6.88 10.01 6.80
C ALA A 49 -7.53 10.48 5.50
N ALA A 50 -8.24 11.62 5.51
CA ALA A 50 -8.82 12.23 4.31
C ALA A 50 -7.78 12.95 3.43
N GLY A 51 -6.69 13.45 4.03
CA GLY A 51 -5.58 14.12 3.33
C GLY A 51 -4.54 13.17 2.73
N ASP A 52 -4.54 11.89 3.11
CA ASP A 52 -3.64 10.89 2.55
C ASP A 52 -3.98 10.61 1.09
N VAL A 53 -3.15 11.15 0.21
CA VAL A 53 -3.27 10.95 -1.25
C VAL A 53 -2.93 9.50 -1.61
N TYR A 54 -1.94 8.91 -0.94
CA TYR A 54 -1.57 7.50 -1.07
C TYR A 54 -1.95 6.72 0.20
N VAL A 55 -2.72 5.67 0.02
CA VAL A 55 -3.18 4.79 1.10
C VAL A 55 -2.50 3.45 0.97
N LYS A 56 -1.91 2.93 2.05
CA LYS A 56 -1.39 1.56 2.09
C LYS A 56 -2.57 0.58 2.09
N LEU A 57 -2.64 -0.26 1.07
CA LEU A 57 -3.74 -1.22 0.85
C LEU A 57 -3.34 -2.63 1.22
N LEU A 58 -2.05 -2.96 1.05
CA LEU A 58 -1.52 -4.29 1.31
C LEU A 58 -0.07 -4.18 1.80
N ASP A 59 0.29 -5.08 2.72
CA ASP A 59 1.68 -5.32 3.15
C ASP A 59 1.78 -6.79 3.54
N VAL A 60 2.36 -7.61 2.69
CA VAL A 60 2.43 -9.06 2.87
C VAL A 60 3.85 -9.56 2.67
N THR A 61 4.26 -10.45 3.56
CA THR A 61 5.58 -11.07 3.56
C THR A 61 5.46 -12.56 3.36
N LEU A 62 6.29 -13.10 2.49
CA LEU A 62 6.40 -14.54 2.26
C LEU A 62 7.10 -15.20 3.46
N GLU A 63 6.47 -16.18 4.08
CA GLU A 63 6.98 -16.86 5.28
C GLU A 63 7.73 -18.15 4.95
N SER A 64 7.43 -18.78 3.82
CA SER A 64 8.05 -20.04 3.39
C SER A 64 8.52 -19.95 1.94
N GLU A 65 9.48 -20.79 1.57
CA GLU A 65 10.00 -20.88 0.21
C GLU A 65 8.94 -21.40 -0.76
N LEU A 66 8.72 -20.68 -1.87
CA LEU A 66 7.73 -21.01 -2.91
C LEU A 66 8.29 -20.78 -4.32
N GLN A 67 8.03 -21.72 -5.24
CA GLN A 67 8.28 -21.48 -6.67
C GLN A 67 7.31 -20.44 -7.26
N LYS A 68 6.08 -20.43 -6.76
CA LYS A 68 5.03 -19.50 -7.15
C LYS A 68 4.39 -18.90 -5.91
N TRP A 69 4.28 -17.59 -5.88
CA TRP A 69 3.61 -16.85 -4.81
C TRP A 69 2.42 -16.08 -5.37
N ASP A 70 1.24 -16.48 -4.96
CA ASP A 70 -0.02 -15.82 -5.30
C ASP A 70 -0.41 -14.88 -4.16
N VAL A 71 -0.32 -13.58 -4.41
CA VAL A 71 -0.69 -12.53 -3.48
C VAL A 71 -2.12 -12.12 -3.76
N ASP A 72 -3.01 -12.32 -2.78
CA ASP A 72 -4.42 -11.93 -2.88
C ASP A 72 -4.56 -10.41 -2.73
N VAL A 73 -5.17 -9.77 -3.74
CA VAL A 73 -5.49 -8.33 -3.78
C VAL A 73 -6.97 -8.10 -4.08
N SER A 74 -7.80 -9.14 -3.97
CA SER A 74 -9.23 -9.10 -4.30
C SER A 74 -10.04 -8.11 -3.46
N ALA A 75 -9.55 -7.77 -2.26
CA ALA A 75 -10.18 -6.77 -1.39
C ALA A 75 -9.97 -5.32 -1.85
N ILE A 76 -9.11 -5.09 -2.86
CA ILE A 76 -8.81 -3.74 -3.36
C ILE A 76 -9.86 -3.35 -4.40
N ASP A 77 -10.73 -2.42 -4.05
CA ASP A 77 -11.69 -1.84 -4.98
C ASP A 77 -11.00 -0.79 -5.88
N LEU A 78 -10.67 -1.19 -7.10
CA LEU A 78 -9.99 -0.33 -8.08
C LEU A 78 -10.78 0.92 -8.46
N ALA A 79 -12.11 0.92 -8.27
CA ALA A 79 -12.93 2.08 -8.57
C ALA A 79 -12.63 3.30 -7.69
N GLN A 80 -12.04 3.08 -6.53
CA GLN A 80 -11.68 4.14 -5.57
C GLN A 80 -10.33 4.81 -5.87
N TYR A 81 -9.51 4.22 -6.76
CA TYR A 81 -8.15 4.67 -7.00
C TYR A 81 -7.93 5.08 -8.45
N GLN A 82 -7.09 6.10 -8.67
CA GLN A 82 -6.62 6.49 -10.00
C GLN A 82 -5.56 5.52 -10.50
N LYS A 83 -4.69 5.08 -9.58
CA LYS A 83 -3.62 4.12 -9.84
C LYS A 83 -3.20 3.40 -8.56
N LEU A 84 -2.54 2.25 -8.73
CA LEU A 84 -1.84 1.57 -7.65
C LEU A 84 -0.33 1.66 -7.86
N LEU A 85 0.41 1.74 -6.75
CA LEU A 85 1.85 1.57 -6.70
C LEU A 85 2.16 0.29 -5.94
N MET A 86 2.85 -0.63 -6.57
CA MET A 86 3.34 -1.84 -5.92
C MET A 86 4.85 -1.75 -5.74
N TYR A 87 5.30 -2.04 -4.54
CA TYR A 87 6.72 -2.12 -4.16
C TYR A 87 7.07 -3.59 -3.86
N PRO A 88 7.50 -4.36 -4.86
CA PRO A 88 7.94 -5.72 -4.64
C PRO A 88 9.39 -5.73 -4.16
N HIS A 89 9.62 -6.34 -3.01
CA HIS A 89 10.95 -6.67 -2.50
C HIS A 89 11.08 -8.19 -2.51
N LEU A 90 11.55 -8.73 -3.63
CA LEU A 90 11.61 -10.16 -3.86
C LEU A 90 13.02 -10.69 -3.62
N LYS A 91 13.14 -11.81 -2.91
CA LYS A 91 14.35 -12.56 -2.67
C LYS A 91 14.23 -13.89 -3.41
N GLY A 92 15.24 -14.27 -4.15
CA GLY A 92 15.27 -15.54 -4.86
C GLY A 92 16.51 -16.36 -4.48
N ASN A 93 16.45 -17.67 -4.73
CA ASN A 93 17.59 -18.57 -4.55
C ASN A 93 18.54 -18.55 -5.74
N ASN A 94 18.23 -17.77 -6.78
CA ASN A 94 19.04 -17.66 -8.00
C ASN A 94 18.85 -16.29 -8.70
N ASP A 95 19.80 -15.91 -9.57
CA ASP A 95 19.80 -14.68 -10.37
C ASP A 95 18.95 -14.80 -11.65
N GLN A 96 17.77 -15.39 -11.55
CA GLN A 96 16.86 -15.54 -12.67
C GLN A 96 15.70 -14.53 -12.64
N TRP A 97 15.05 -14.36 -13.76
CA TRP A 97 13.89 -13.50 -13.88
C TRP A 97 12.72 -14.00 -13.01
N VAL A 98 12.18 -13.13 -12.17
CA VAL A 98 10.84 -13.29 -11.63
C VAL A 98 9.85 -12.70 -12.61
N TYR A 99 8.79 -13.40 -12.81
CA TYR A 99 7.69 -12.98 -13.67
C TYR A 99 6.47 -12.62 -12.83
N LEU A 100 5.75 -11.60 -13.29
CA LEU A 100 4.46 -11.20 -12.73
C LEU A 100 3.36 -11.56 -13.73
N ARG A 101 2.31 -12.18 -13.23
CA ARG A 101 1.02 -12.30 -13.89
C ARG A 101 -0.07 -11.67 -13.05
N LEU A 102 -1.11 -11.22 -13.72
CA LEU A 102 -2.30 -10.66 -13.09
C LEU A 102 -3.45 -11.66 -13.25
N ASN A 103 -4.11 -12.01 -12.14
CA ASN A 103 -5.21 -12.97 -12.13
C ASN A 103 -4.90 -14.31 -12.83
N GLY A 104 -3.65 -14.75 -12.83
CA GLY A 104 -3.23 -15.99 -13.49
C GLY A 104 -3.28 -15.99 -15.02
N VAL A 105 -3.50 -14.83 -15.66
CA VAL A 105 -3.55 -14.72 -17.12
C VAL A 105 -2.19 -15.03 -17.73
N THR A 106 -2.14 -15.94 -18.72
CA THR A 106 -0.91 -16.51 -19.29
C THR A 106 -0.56 -16.01 -20.69
N SER A 107 -1.29 -15.03 -21.22
CA SER A 107 -1.06 -14.52 -22.58
C SER A 107 -1.57 -13.09 -22.73
N GLY A 108 -1.14 -12.40 -23.79
CA GLY A 108 -1.68 -11.08 -24.16
C GLY A 108 -0.99 -9.89 -23.51
N TYR A 109 0.11 -10.09 -22.77
CA TYR A 109 0.94 -8.99 -22.31
C TYR A 109 1.78 -8.46 -23.49
N ALA A 110 1.86 -7.16 -23.64
CA ALA A 110 2.63 -6.53 -24.72
C ALA A 110 3.62 -5.52 -24.16
N SER A 111 4.85 -5.57 -24.64
CA SER A 111 5.86 -4.53 -24.37
C SER A 111 5.73 -3.39 -25.39
N PRO A 112 5.97 -2.13 -25.03
CA PRO A 112 5.92 -1.00 -25.95
C PRO A 112 6.95 -1.08 -27.07
N ASN A 113 8.03 -1.82 -26.87
CA ASN A 113 9.06 -2.02 -27.88
C ASN A 113 8.67 -3.06 -28.92
N ASN A 114 7.61 -3.80 -28.68
CA ASN A 114 7.15 -4.86 -29.59
C ASN A 114 5.63 -5.04 -29.45
N ALA A 115 4.88 -4.15 -30.09
CA ALA A 115 3.42 -4.13 -30.01
C ALA A 115 2.74 -5.39 -30.56
N THR A 116 3.50 -6.22 -31.26
CA THR A 116 3.04 -7.48 -31.87
C THR A 116 3.36 -8.71 -31.01
N ASP A 117 4.25 -8.60 -30.03
CA ASP A 117 4.62 -9.75 -29.21
C ASP A 117 3.69 -9.88 -28.00
N SER A 118 2.84 -10.87 -28.09
CA SER A 118 2.06 -11.35 -26.97
C SER A 118 2.95 -12.21 -26.08
N CYS A 119 3.45 -11.65 -24.99
CA CYS A 119 4.14 -12.44 -23.96
C CYS A 119 3.16 -12.96 -22.92
N GLY A 120 3.56 -14.04 -22.24
CA GLY A 120 2.72 -14.70 -21.22
C GLY A 120 2.83 -14.09 -19.83
N ASN A 121 3.63 -13.02 -19.65
CA ASN A 121 3.94 -12.47 -18.33
C ASN A 121 4.69 -11.15 -18.45
N ILE A 122 4.84 -10.48 -17.30
CA ILE A 122 5.64 -9.27 -17.12
C ILE A 122 6.95 -9.66 -16.44
N PRO A 123 8.12 -9.53 -17.08
CA PRO A 123 9.39 -9.76 -16.40
C PRO A 123 9.65 -8.63 -15.41
N MET A 124 9.84 -9.00 -14.14
CA MET A 124 10.03 -8.04 -13.06
C MET A 124 11.47 -7.58 -12.92
N ASN A 125 12.42 -8.49 -12.93
CA ASN A 125 13.85 -8.19 -12.95
C ASN A 125 14.68 -9.47 -13.14
N ASN A 126 15.97 -9.33 -13.53
CA ASN A 126 16.87 -10.45 -13.80
C ASN A 126 18.01 -10.60 -12.80
N GLU A 127 18.00 -9.93 -11.66
CA GLU A 127 19.05 -10.00 -10.66
C GLU A 127 18.50 -10.18 -9.24
N ILE A 128 17.84 -11.30 -8.97
CA ILE A 128 17.19 -11.55 -7.68
C ILE A 128 18.15 -11.92 -6.57
N GLY A 129 19.33 -12.43 -6.86
CA GLY A 129 20.37 -12.67 -5.84
C GLY A 129 20.87 -11.40 -5.15
N ARG A 130 20.47 -10.22 -5.64
CA ARG A 130 20.77 -8.91 -5.06
C ARG A 130 19.44 -8.19 -4.83
N GLN A 131 19.21 -7.73 -3.65
CA GLN A 131 17.99 -7.06 -3.19
C GLN A 131 17.36 -6.17 -4.27
N ASN A 132 16.25 -6.60 -4.85
CA ASN A 132 15.59 -5.89 -5.91
C ASN A 132 14.52 -4.97 -5.34
N PHE A 133 14.75 -3.69 -5.53
CA PHE A 133 13.76 -2.65 -5.28
C PHE A 133 13.24 -2.16 -6.63
N GLY A 134 11.95 -2.35 -6.86
CA GLY A 134 11.28 -1.81 -8.03
C GLY A 134 9.97 -1.17 -7.62
N VAL A 135 9.47 -0.27 -8.45
CA VAL A 135 8.11 0.25 -8.34
C VAL A 135 7.34 -0.17 -9.57
N CYS A 136 6.20 -0.82 -9.37
CA CYS A 136 5.25 -1.08 -10.44
C CYS A 136 4.07 -0.14 -10.27
N GLU A 137 3.85 0.70 -11.26
CA GLU A 137 2.66 1.53 -11.33
C GLU A 137 1.60 0.85 -12.18
N PHE A 138 0.41 0.65 -11.62
CA PHE A 138 -0.76 0.16 -12.33
C PHE A 138 -1.68 1.35 -12.58
N THR A 139 -1.83 1.75 -13.82
CA THR A 139 -2.74 2.82 -14.23
C THR A 139 -4.00 2.22 -14.83
N PHE A 140 -5.15 2.65 -14.34
CA PHE A 140 -6.46 2.25 -14.83
C PHE A 140 -7.02 3.37 -15.72
N LEU A 141 -7.28 3.05 -16.98
CA LEU A 141 -7.94 3.97 -17.90
C LEU A 141 -9.39 3.51 -18.07
N PRO A 142 -10.38 4.24 -17.56
CA PRO A 142 -11.79 3.82 -17.59
C PRO A 142 -12.34 3.58 -19.01
N GLU A 143 -11.76 4.26 -19.98
CA GLU A 143 -12.17 4.21 -21.39
C GLU A 143 -11.46 3.10 -22.18
N LEU A 144 -10.44 2.48 -21.62
CA LEU A 144 -9.71 1.40 -22.24
C LEU A 144 -9.85 0.14 -21.40
N PRO A 145 -10.20 -1.01 -21.99
CA PRO A 145 -10.38 -2.26 -21.26
C PRO A 145 -9.07 -2.87 -20.76
N ASN A 146 -7.98 -2.14 -20.85
CA ASN A 146 -6.64 -2.62 -20.52
C ASN A 146 -6.08 -1.94 -19.29
N LEU A 147 -5.56 -2.73 -18.38
CA LEU A 147 -4.71 -2.28 -17.28
C LEU A 147 -3.31 -2.00 -17.85
N TYR A 148 -2.80 -0.79 -17.65
CA TYR A 148 -1.42 -0.48 -17.98
C TYR A 148 -0.54 -0.66 -16.75
N VAL A 149 0.53 -1.42 -16.90
CA VAL A 149 1.57 -1.58 -15.88
C VAL A 149 2.83 -0.90 -16.39
N VAL A 150 3.31 0.07 -15.66
CA VAL A 150 4.62 0.68 -15.87
C VAL A 150 5.54 0.17 -14.79
N GLN A 151 6.52 -0.63 -15.16
CA GLN A 151 7.57 -1.06 -14.25
C GLN A 151 8.72 -0.05 -14.26
N ILE A 152 9.02 0.52 -13.10
CA ILE A 152 10.25 1.28 -12.88
C ILE A 152 11.17 0.36 -12.09
N GLY A 153 12.08 -0.33 -12.79
CA GLY A 153 13.09 -1.17 -12.13
C GLY A 153 14.25 -0.30 -11.69
N VAL A 154 14.64 -0.42 -10.43
CA VAL A 154 15.96 0.04 -9.97
C VAL A 154 16.85 -1.19 -9.96
N THR A 155 17.68 -1.33 -10.98
CA THR A 155 18.74 -2.32 -10.99
C THR A 155 19.93 -1.83 -10.16
N THR A 156 20.79 -2.74 -9.75
CA THR A 156 21.98 -2.54 -8.90
C THR A 156 22.76 -1.25 -9.16
N PRO A 157 23.61 -0.78 -8.23
CA PRO A 157 24.37 0.48 -8.32
C PRO A 157 25.19 0.70 -9.60
N THR A 158 25.36 -0.34 -10.40
CA THR A 158 26.16 -0.33 -11.63
C THR A 158 25.35 -0.25 -12.93
N SER A 159 24.02 -0.35 -12.86
CA SER A 159 23.15 -0.26 -14.04
C SER A 159 22.14 0.88 -13.91
N MET A 160 21.94 1.61 -15.00
CA MET A 160 20.95 2.69 -15.03
C MET A 160 19.53 2.11 -14.75
N PRO A 161 18.71 2.82 -13.96
CA PRO A 161 17.32 2.43 -13.78
C PRO A 161 16.61 2.42 -15.14
N GLY A 162 16.09 1.27 -15.51
CA GLY A 162 15.31 1.10 -16.73
C GLY A 162 13.82 1.22 -16.45
N GLN A 163 13.13 2.07 -17.20
CA GLN A 163 11.68 2.12 -17.21
C GLN A 163 11.16 1.22 -18.34
N ARG A 164 10.28 0.28 -17.99
CA ARG A 164 9.58 -0.56 -18.98
C ARG A 164 8.09 -0.45 -18.75
N GLY A 165 7.36 -0.22 -19.83
CA GLY A 165 5.90 -0.24 -19.83
C GLY A 165 5.37 -1.55 -20.41
N TYR A 166 4.31 -2.07 -19.83
CA TYR A 166 3.62 -3.24 -20.36
C TYR A 166 2.13 -2.93 -20.45
N ARG A 167 1.53 -3.30 -21.57
CA ARG A 167 0.08 -3.36 -21.71
C ARG A 167 -0.36 -4.74 -21.24
N CYS A 168 -1.23 -4.79 -20.25
CA CYS A 168 -1.84 -6.04 -19.86
C CYS A 168 -2.92 -6.46 -20.86
N PRO A 169 -3.16 -7.76 -21.03
CA PRO A 169 -4.28 -8.24 -21.82
C PRO A 169 -5.55 -7.63 -21.26
N PRO A 170 -6.59 -7.42 -22.09
CA PRO A 170 -7.90 -7.20 -21.54
C PRO A 170 -8.18 -8.39 -20.63
N LEU A 171 -8.24 -8.11 -19.32
CA LEU A 171 -8.61 -9.11 -18.34
C LEU A 171 -10.02 -9.54 -18.76
N SER A 172 -10.10 -10.60 -19.52
CA SER A 172 -11.22 -11.09 -20.32
C SER A 172 -12.56 -10.52 -19.92
N SER A 173 -13.15 -9.70 -20.84
CA SER A 173 -14.53 -9.24 -20.78
C SER A 173 -15.03 -8.83 -19.41
N GLY A 174 -14.64 -7.63 -18.97
CA GLY A 174 -15.28 -7.00 -17.82
C GLY A 174 -14.62 -7.22 -16.47
N VAL A 175 -13.35 -7.59 -16.41
CA VAL A 175 -12.64 -7.63 -15.13
C VAL A 175 -12.34 -6.21 -14.64
N THR A 176 -13.22 -5.73 -13.81
CA THR A 176 -13.06 -4.53 -13.01
C THR A 176 -12.19 -4.78 -11.77
N HIS A 177 -11.75 -6.02 -11.54
CA HIS A 177 -11.11 -6.45 -10.31
C HIS A 177 -9.77 -7.13 -10.58
N LEU A 178 -8.75 -6.67 -9.91
CA LEU A 178 -7.49 -7.37 -9.77
C LEU A 178 -7.62 -8.28 -8.53
N ASN A 179 -7.61 -9.60 -8.74
CA ASN A 179 -7.79 -10.56 -7.66
C ASN A 179 -6.46 -11.07 -7.12
N THR A 180 -5.50 -11.33 -8.01
CA THR A 180 -4.21 -11.89 -7.61
C THR A 180 -3.04 -11.28 -8.38
N LEU A 181 -1.93 -11.10 -7.67
CA LEU A 181 -0.62 -10.83 -8.23
C LEU A 181 0.18 -12.14 -8.11
N ASN A 182 0.50 -12.74 -9.25
CA ASN A 182 1.17 -14.03 -9.28
C ASN A 182 2.65 -13.81 -9.61
N PHE A 183 3.52 -14.03 -8.63
CA PHE A 183 4.98 -14.02 -8.80
C PHE A 183 5.48 -15.44 -8.99
N TRP A 184 6.30 -15.68 -9.99
CA TRP A 184 6.75 -17.02 -10.29
C TRP A 184 8.06 -17.05 -11.11
N PHE A 185 8.72 -18.19 -11.09
CA PHE A 185 9.85 -18.52 -11.97
C PHE A 185 9.42 -19.50 -13.03
N ASP A 186 10.03 -19.44 -14.22
CA ASP A 186 9.77 -20.36 -15.32
C ASP A 186 10.44 -21.72 -15.16
N SER A 187 11.28 -21.89 -14.14
CA SER A 187 11.97 -23.13 -13.83
C SER A 187 11.59 -23.63 -12.42
N SER A 188 11.39 -24.94 -12.28
CA SER A 188 11.10 -25.59 -11.01
C SER A 188 12.27 -25.57 -10.00
N ASN A 189 13.46 -25.23 -10.45
CA ASN A 189 14.67 -25.14 -9.60
C ASN A 189 14.80 -23.79 -8.89
N TYR A 190 13.96 -22.82 -9.22
CA TYR A 190 14.05 -21.46 -8.70
C TYR A 190 12.86 -21.14 -7.82
N HIS A 191 13.14 -20.54 -6.67
CA HIS A 191 12.15 -20.25 -5.65
C HIS A 191 12.30 -18.85 -5.08
N LEU A 192 11.18 -18.27 -4.69
CA LEU A 192 11.13 -17.10 -3.83
C LEU A 192 11.40 -17.51 -2.40
N LEU A 193 12.25 -16.75 -1.72
CA LEU A 193 12.69 -17.05 -0.36
C LEU A 193 11.85 -16.29 0.68
N PRO A 194 11.80 -16.82 1.92
CA PRO A 194 11.19 -16.13 3.05
C PRO A 194 11.75 -14.72 3.24
N GLY A 195 10.88 -13.79 3.62
CA GLY A 195 11.18 -12.38 3.73
C GLY A 195 11.11 -11.62 2.40
N SER A 196 10.67 -12.26 1.29
CA SER A 196 10.12 -11.52 0.15
C SER A 196 8.87 -10.78 0.61
N ASN A 197 8.71 -9.51 0.19
CA ASN A 197 7.61 -8.66 0.64
C ASN A 197 6.99 -7.93 -0.55
N VAL A 198 5.68 -7.72 -0.48
CA VAL A 198 4.93 -6.92 -1.46
C VAL A 198 4.07 -5.91 -0.70
N GLN A 199 4.27 -4.64 -1.01
CA GLN A 199 3.44 -3.55 -0.53
C GLN A 199 2.67 -2.93 -1.70
N VAL A 200 1.40 -2.62 -1.47
CA VAL A 200 0.55 -1.95 -2.46
C VAL A 200 -0.05 -0.69 -1.85
N TYR A 201 0.06 0.39 -2.57
CA TYR A 201 -0.53 1.69 -2.23
C TYR A 201 -1.47 2.13 -3.33
N GLY A 202 -2.59 2.74 -2.96
CA GLY A 202 -3.55 3.34 -3.88
C GLY A 202 -3.50 4.85 -3.86
N LEU A 203 -3.42 5.50 -5.02
CA LEU A 203 -3.67 6.92 -5.17
C LEU A 203 -5.18 7.13 -5.28
N ARG A 204 -5.79 7.78 -4.30
CA ARG A 204 -7.23 8.09 -4.30
C ARG A 204 -7.61 9.01 -5.46
N LYS A 205 -8.85 8.84 -5.93
CA LYS A 205 -9.47 9.75 -6.93
C LYS A 205 -9.85 11.07 -6.31
#